data_a63e5a2a138755a972c037f459fe3fdc
#
_entry.id   a63e5a2a138755a972c037f459fe3fdc
#
_cell.length_a   1.000
_cell.length_b   1.000
_cell.length_c   1.000
_cell.angle_alpha   90.00
_cell.angle_beta   90.00
_cell.angle_gamma   90.00
#
_symmetry.space_group_name_H-M   'P 1'
#
loop_
_entity.id
_entity.type
_entity.pdbx_description
1 polymer ?
#
loop_
_entity_poly.entity_id
_entity_poly.type
_entity_poly.pdbx_seq_one_letter_code
_entity_poly.pdbx_strand_id
1 'polypeptide(L)'
;MPQSLFEKVWNAHVVEALPGDNALVFVDKVVAHEITTPQGALEIERRYNDALFDPNRIVAINDHVSPAKDTETAIQAKVLRDWAKRHGIVLYDMGQNGICHVVAPERGFVDPGMTLACGDSHTCTLGAFGAFALGVGSTAQGGAMLAGCLVLQRPKVMRVNVTGRLHGGATAKDLALHVIATLGFKGGTGYVLEYAGEAIAALSMDERMTLCNMAIEAGATTGMCPPDETTFSYLRGREHQPTGDAFEAKVERWRTFTADPDAAYDAEITIDIDALRPLVSWGTNPGESVPIDGVVPAGASRASLDYMGLEPGVALRSLAIDQAFIGSCTNSRLSDLRAAADVLRGRTVTVPTIVTPGSQAVKRAAEREGLHDVFQDAGALWTHSSCGPCLGMSMGVLAPGARCVSSTNRNFPGRMGAGGRVHLASPAVVAASAVLGRLGSPDELGAAVGETVNA
;
A
#
# COMPACT_ATOMS: atom_id res chain seq x y z
N MET A 1 -31.16 -5.45 -11.38
CA MET A 1 -31.11 -5.09 -9.96
C MET A 1 -30.00 -4.06 -9.80
N PRO A 2 -30.15 -3.08 -8.90
CA PRO A 2 -29.08 -2.14 -8.58
C PRO A 2 -27.82 -2.89 -8.11
N GLN A 3 -26.66 -2.42 -8.51
CA GLN A 3 -25.37 -3.10 -8.28
C GLN A 3 -24.37 -2.20 -7.58
N SER A 4 -23.57 -2.75 -6.67
CA SER A 4 -22.41 -2.09 -6.10
C SER A 4 -21.30 -1.96 -7.16
N LEU A 5 -20.26 -1.17 -6.88
CA LEU A 5 -19.08 -1.07 -7.74
C LEU A 5 -18.47 -2.47 -7.95
N PHE A 6 -18.25 -3.21 -6.87
CA PHE A 6 -17.68 -4.55 -6.94
C PHE A 6 -18.54 -5.49 -7.81
N GLU A 7 -19.86 -5.47 -7.63
CA GLU A 7 -20.76 -6.33 -8.41
C GLU A 7 -20.70 -6.04 -9.90
N LYS A 8 -20.60 -4.77 -10.30
CA LYS A 8 -20.43 -4.40 -11.71
C LYS A 8 -19.12 -4.95 -12.27
N VAL A 9 -18.02 -4.83 -11.53
CA VAL A 9 -16.72 -5.38 -11.94
C VAL A 9 -16.78 -6.91 -11.99
N TRP A 10 -17.29 -7.54 -10.94
CA TRP A 10 -17.43 -9.00 -10.87
C TRP A 10 -18.24 -9.56 -12.05
N ASN A 11 -19.45 -9.03 -12.24
CA ASN A 11 -20.36 -9.52 -13.27
C ASN A 11 -19.82 -9.32 -14.70
N ALA A 12 -19.01 -8.29 -14.92
CA ALA A 12 -18.33 -8.06 -16.20
C ALA A 12 -17.22 -9.08 -16.49
N HIS A 13 -16.72 -9.81 -15.46
CA HIS A 13 -15.55 -10.70 -15.59
C HIS A 13 -15.86 -12.17 -15.31
N VAL A 14 -17.06 -12.51 -14.84
CA VAL A 14 -17.47 -13.91 -14.69
C VAL A 14 -17.58 -14.55 -16.06
N VAL A 15 -16.74 -15.56 -16.30
CA VAL A 15 -16.76 -16.39 -17.51
C VAL A 15 -17.74 -17.54 -17.35
N GLU A 16 -17.74 -18.15 -16.16
CA GLU A 16 -18.62 -19.29 -15.84
C GLU A 16 -18.91 -19.30 -14.34
N ALA A 17 -20.18 -19.51 -13.99
CA ALA A 17 -20.59 -19.75 -12.60
C ALA A 17 -20.33 -21.21 -12.23
N LEU A 18 -19.72 -21.42 -11.06
CA LEU A 18 -19.36 -22.73 -10.54
C LEU A 18 -20.15 -23.04 -9.25
N PRO A 19 -20.24 -24.30 -8.82
CA PRO A 19 -20.94 -24.67 -7.58
C PRO A 19 -20.35 -23.96 -6.33
N GLY A 20 -21.20 -23.65 -5.36
CA GLY A 20 -20.81 -23.12 -4.04
C GLY A 20 -20.31 -21.69 -4.06
N ASP A 21 -21.00 -20.81 -4.78
CA ASP A 21 -20.65 -19.37 -4.94
C ASP A 21 -19.26 -19.12 -5.53
N ASN A 22 -18.71 -20.12 -6.22
CA ASN A 22 -17.48 -19.98 -7.00
C ASN A 22 -17.78 -19.51 -8.41
N ALA A 23 -16.81 -18.89 -9.04
CA ALA A 23 -16.85 -18.54 -10.45
C ALA A 23 -15.47 -18.64 -11.09
N LEU A 24 -15.44 -18.96 -12.38
CA LEU A 24 -14.28 -18.73 -13.22
C LEU A 24 -14.31 -17.25 -13.61
N VAL A 25 -13.33 -16.49 -13.16
CA VAL A 25 -13.24 -15.04 -13.34
C VAL A 25 -12.07 -14.71 -14.24
N PHE A 26 -12.30 -13.92 -15.27
CA PHE A 26 -11.28 -13.45 -16.18
C PHE A 26 -10.36 -12.45 -15.49
N VAL A 27 -9.06 -12.49 -15.79
CA VAL A 27 -8.04 -11.59 -15.23
C VAL A 27 -7.49 -10.70 -16.34
N ASP A 28 -7.77 -9.40 -16.25
CA ASP A 28 -7.34 -8.44 -17.27
C ASP A 28 -5.84 -8.21 -17.27
N LYS A 29 -5.23 -8.20 -16.09
CA LYS A 29 -3.80 -7.92 -15.94
C LYS A 29 -3.18 -8.74 -14.82
N VAL A 30 -1.97 -9.23 -15.04
CA VAL A 30 -1.12 -9.84 -14.02
C VAL A 30 0.09 -8.95 -13.80
N VAL A 31 0.30 -8.56 -12.54
CA VAL A 31 1.53 -7.86 -12.13
C VAL A 31 2.49 -8.91 -11.57
N ALA A 32 3.64 -9.03 -12.20
CA ALA A 32 4.67 -10.00 -11.87
C ALA A 32 5.85 -9.34 -11.16
N HIS A 33 6.41 -9.98 -10.14
CA HIS A 33 7.63 -9.51 -9.47
C HIS A 33 8.56 -10.69 -9.10
N GLU A 34 9.80 -10.39 -8.74
CA GLU A 34 10.88 -11.37 -8.65
C GLU A 34 10.75 -12.38 -7.49
N ILE A 35 9.91 -12.10 -6.49
CA ILE A 35 9.78 -12.99 -5.32
C ILE A 35 8.82 -14.16 -5.60
N THR A 36 7.63 -13.90 -6.14
CA THR A 36 6.57 -14.92 -6.27
C THR A 36 6.43 -15.46 -7.69
N THR A 37 6.64 -14.63 -8.70
CA THR A 37 6.45 -15.01 -10.10
C THR A 37 7.41 -16.12 -10.59
N PRO A 38 8.71 -16.16 -10.19
CA PRO A 38 9.61 -17.22 -10.65
C PRO A 38 9.08 -18.64 -10.38
N GLN A 39 8.41 -18.86 -9.25
CA GLN A 39 7.86 -20.18 -8.94
C GLN A 39 6.73 -20.56 -9.90
N GLY A 40 5.78 -19.65 -10.17
CA GLY A 40 4.70 -19.87 -11.14
C GLY A 40 5.21 -20.05 -12.56
N ALA A 41 6.18 -19.22 -12.99
CA ALA A 41 6.81 -19.29 -14.30
C ALA A 41 7.52 -20.64 -14.54
N LEU A 42 8.30 -21.11 -13.57
CA LEU A 42 8.97 -22.43 -13.64
C LEU A 42 7.97 -23.60 -13.71
N GLU A 43 6.84 -23.48 -13.03
CA GLU A 43 5.78 -24.49 -13.10
C GLU A 43 5.13 -24.53 -14.49
N ILE A 44 4.86 -23.37 -15.10
CA ILE A 44 4.35 -23.24 -16.45
C ILE A 44 5.35 -23.84 -17.46
N GLU A 45 6.64 -23.52 -17.34
CA GLU A 45 7.70 -24.06 -18.17
C GLU A 45 7.74 -25.59 -18.13
N ARG A 46 7.71 -26.17 -16.93
CA ARG A 46 7.84 -27.62 -16.74
C ARG A 46 6.64 -28.42 -17.18
N ARG A 47 5.41 -27.93 -16.97
CA ARG A 47 4.17 -28.68 -17.17
C ARG A 47 3.38 -28.29 -18.39
N TYR A 48 3.55 -27.06 -18.87
CA TYR A 48 2.70 -26.49 -19.91
C TYR A 48 3.51 -25.95 -21.10
N ASN A 49 4.74 -26.45 -21.27
CA ASN A 49 5.61 -26.08 -22.39
C ASN A 49 5.78 -24.56 -22.54
N ASP A 50 5.92 -23.86 -21.40
CA ASP A 50 6.13 -22.41 -21.30
C ASP A 50 4.99 -21.56 -21.95
N ALA A 51 3.77 -22.12 -22.01
CA ALA A 51 2.62 -21.44 -22.61
C ALA A 51 2.08 -20.33 -21.72
N LEU A 52 1.72 -19.20 -22.31
CA LEU A 52 1.01 -18.10 -21.64
C LEU A 52 -0.28 -17.80 -22.41
N PHE A 53 -1.33 -17.38 -21.68
CA PHE A 53 -2.59 -16.96 -22.28
C PHE A 53 -2.39 -15.75 -23.21
N ASP A 54 -1.81 -14.68 -22.67
CA ASP A 54 -1.44 -13.47 -23.42
C ASP A 54 -0.33 -12.71 -22.69
N PRO A 55 0.92 -12.71 -23.19
CA PRO A 55 2.03 -11.97 -22.58
C PRO A 55 1.78 -10.47 -22.44
N ASN A 56 0.95 -9.84 -23.29
CA ASN A 56 0.63 -8.40 -23.20
C ASN A 56 -0.23 -8.05 -21.98
N ARG A 57 -0.84 -9.05 -21.35
CA ARG A 57 -1.59 -8.89 -20.10
C ARG A 57 -0.71 -8.99 -18.85
N ILE A 58 0.57 -9.19 -19.02
CA ILE A 58 1.53 -9.32 -17.94
C ILE A 58 2.47 -8.12 -17.95
N VAL A 59 2.71 -7.53 -16.80
CA VAL A 59 3.77 -6.55 -16.58
C VAL A 59 4.69 -7.04 -15.46
N ALA A 60 5.99 -7.06 -15.72
CA ALA A 60 7.00 -7.49 -14.76
C ALA A 60 7.73 -6.28 -14.16
N ILE A 61 7.94 -6.31 -12.85
CA ILE A 61 8.57 -5.21 -12.11
C ILE A 61 9.54 -5.83 -11.10
N ASN A 62 10.81 -5.43 -11.12
CA ASN A 62 11.74 -5.73 -10.06
C ASN A 62 11.45 -4.82 -8.87
N ASP A 63 11.03 -5.39 -7.76
CA ASP A 63 10.43 -4.70 -6.63
C ASP A 63 11.25 -4.85 -5.33
N HIS A 64 11.14 -6.03 -4.71
CA HIS A 64 11.53 -6.27 -3.33
C HIS A 64 13.05 -6.35 -3.11
N VAL A 65 13.78 -6.89 -4.08
CA VAL A 65 15.21 -7.19 -3.98
C VAL A 65 16.03 -6.55 -5.11
N SER A 66 15.72 -5.31 -5.40
CA SER A 66 16.44 -4.52 -6.39
C SER A 66 17.05 -3.26 -5.75
N PRO A 67 18.40 -3.16 -5.66
CA PRO A 67 19.40 -4.17 -6.06
C PRO A 67 19.38 -5.43 -5.18
N ALA A 68 19.81 -6.56 -5.77
CA ALA A 68 19.89 -7.83 -5.03
C ALA A 68 20.87 -7.73 -3.86
N LYS A 69 20.50 -8.27 -2.71
CA LYS A 69 21.31 -8.23 -1.48
C LYS A 69 22.27 -9.41 -1.33
N ASP A 70 21.99 -10.51 -2.03
CA ASP A 70 22.73 -11.77 -1.99
C ASP A 70 22.55 -12.57 -3.28
N THR A 71 23.23 -13.71 -3.39
CA THR A 71 23.19 -14.58 -4.58
C THR A 71 21.78 -15.14 -4.83
N GLU A 72 21.02 -15.48 -3.79
CA GLU A 72 19.66 -16.03 -3.94
C GLU A 72 18.73 -15.00 -4.57
N THR A 73 18.71 -13.78 -4.05
CA THR A 73 17.89 -12.69 -4.59
C THR A 73 18.35 -12.25 -5.98
N ALA A 74 19.65 -12.35 -6.30
CA ALA A 74 20.17 -12.12 -7.64
C ALA A 74 19.65 -13.18 -8.65
N ILE A 75 19.53 -14.44 -8.22
CA ILE A 75 18.96 -15.53 -9.03
C ILE A 75 17.47 -15.25 -9.29
N GLN A 76 16.70 -14.87 -8.28
CA GLN A 76 15.28 -14.55 -8.42
C GLN A 76 15.05 -13.42 -9.43
N ALA A 77 15.78 -12.31 -9.29
CA ALA A 77 15.73 -11.19 -10.23
C ALA A 77 16.14 -11.61 -11.66
N LYS A 78 17.16 -12.49 -11.79
CA LYS A 78 17.57 -13.01 -13.08
C LYS A 78 16.50 -13.90 -13.74
N VAL A 79 15.87 -14.77 -12.97
CA VAL A 79 14.79 -15.63 -13.49
C VAL A 79 13.64 -14.79 -14.03
N LEU A 80 13.17 -13.78 -13.30
CA LEU A 80 12.13 -12.86 -13.76
C LEU A 80 12.56 -12.16 -15.06
N ARG A 81 13.78 -11.65 -15.11
CA ARG A 81 14.33 -10.91 -16.26
C ARG A 81 14.40 -11.80 -17.52
N ASP A 82 14.96 -13.01 -17.39
CA ASP A 82 15.12 -13.94 -18.49
C ASP A 82 13.76 -14.43 -19.01
N TRP A 83 12.82 -14.70 -18.09
CA TRP A 83 11.45 -15.09 -18.43
C TRP A 83 10.70 -13.96 -19.15
N ALA A 84 10.72 -12.74 -18.61
CA ALA A 84 10.08 -11.60 -19.25
C ALA A 84 10.63 -11.34 -20.65
N LYS A 85 11.96 -11.41 -20.81
CA LYS A 85 12.61 -11.26 -22.12
C LYS A 85 12.19 -12.37 -23.12
N ARG A 86 12.12 -13.62 -22.66
CA ARG A 86 11.73 -14.77 -23.50
C ARG A 86 10.32 -14.63 -24.05
N HIS A 87 9.40 -14.08 -23.27
CA HIS A 87 8.01 -13.89 -23.65
C HIS A 87 7.67 -12.50 -24.21
N GLY A 88 8.62 -11.61 -24.33
CA GLY A 88 8.36 -10.22 -24.76
C GLY A 88 7.52 -9.40 -23.78
N ILE A 89 7.52 -9.78 -22.50
CA ILE A 89 6.79 -9.10 -21.44
C ILE A 89 7.50 -7.78 -21.08
N VAL A 90 6.73 -6.71 -20.91
CA VAL A 90 7.24 -5.42 -20.45
C VAL A 90 7.83 -5.58 -19.04
N LEU A 91 9.10 -5.19 -18.87
CA LEU A 91 9.84 -5.31 -17.62
C LEU A 91 10.38 -3.95 -17.17
N TYR A 92 10.02 -3.54 -15.96
CA TYR A 92 10.63 -2.41 -15.26
C TYR A 92 11.75 -2.93 -14.36
N ASP A 93 12.98 -2.91 -14.89
CA ASP A 93 14.19 -3.39 -14.21
C ASP A 93 14.98 -2.23 -13.58
N MET A 94 16.15 -2.50 -13.04
CA MET A 94 17.04 -1.54 -12.38
C MET A 94 17.17 -0.23 -13.16
N GLY A 95 16.94 0.89 -12.48
CA GLY A 95 16.86 2.24 -13.08
C GLY A 95 15.45 2.67 -13.51
N GLN A 96 14.51 1.73 -13.63
CA GLN A 96 13.07 1.98 -13.86
C GLN A 96 12.18 1.24 -12.85
N ASN A 97 12.79 0.46 -11.98
CA ASN A 97 12.17 -0.37 -10.98
C ASN A 97 11.51 0.42 -9.85
N GLY A 98 10.86 -0.30 -8.98
CA GLY A 98 10.23 0.19 -7.75
C GLY A 98 9.19 -0.78 -7.25
N ILE A 99 8.47 -0.40 -6.23
CA ILE A 99 7.40 -1.21 -5.65
C ILE A 99 6.31 -1.41 -6.70
N CYS A 100 5.94 -2.65 -6.97
CA CYS A 100 5.02 -2.98 -8.07
C CYS A 100 3.67 -2.25 -7.94
N HIS A 101 3.17 -2.05 -6.71
CA HIS A 101 1.94 -1.29 -6.43
C HIS A 101 2.09 0.24 -6.55
N VAL A 102 3.30 0.74 -6.75
CA VAL A 102 3.59 2.13 -7.10
C VAL A 102 3.86 2.26 -8.60
N VAL A 103 4.68 1.39 -9.16
CA VAL A 103 5.06 1.44 -10.59
C VAL A 103 3.87 1.12 -11.51
N ALA A 104 3.06 0.11 -11.19
CA ALA A 104 1.96 -0.28 -12.07
C ALA A 104 0.95 0.87 -12.31
N PRO A 105 0.41 1.55 -11.28
CA PRO A 105 -0.48 2.70 -11.50
C PRO A 105 0.26 3.91 -12.06
N GLU A 106 1.50 4.16 -11.64
CA GLU A 106 2.33 5.26 -12.14
C GLU A 106 2.55 5.17 -13.66
N ARG A 107 2.63 3.95 -14.20
CA ARG A 107 2.78 3.68 -15.63
C ARG A 107 1.45 3.56 -16.38
N GLY A 108 0.31 3.54 -15.69
CA GLY A 108 -1.01 3.45 -16.29
C GLY A 108 -1.43 2.04 -16.67
N PHE A 109 -0.98 1.02 -15.93
CA PHE A 109 -1.41 -0.37 -16.13
C PHE A 109 -2.72 -0.73 -15.44
N VAL A 110 -3.35 0.21 -14.76
CA VAL A 110 -4.58 0.00 -14.00
C VAL A 110 -5.68 0.88 -14.57
N ASP A 111 -6.79 0.25 -14.95
CA ASP A 111 -8.00 0.94 -15.40
C ASP A 111 -9.15 0.69 -14.41
N PRO A 112 -10.04 1.66 -14.20
CA PRO A 112 -11.32 1.42 -13.53
C PRO A 112 -12.08 0.26 -14.15
N GLY A 113 -12.63 -0.60 -13.27
CA GLY A 113 -13.42 -1.75 -13.70
C GLY A 113 -12.61 -2.98 -14.11
N MET A 114 -11.28 -2.96 -14.03
CA MET A 114 -10.41 -4.13 -14.30
C MET A 114 -10.41 -5.14 -13.15
N THR A 115 -10.05 -6.37 -13.49
CA THR A 115 -9.57 -7.40 -12.56
C THR A 115 -8.06 -7.52 -12.66
N LEU A 116 -7.35 -7.52 -11.53
CA LEU A 116 -5.89 -7.66 -11.49
C LEU A 116 -5.45 -8.72 -10.48
N ALA A 117 -4.41 -9.46 -10.83
CA ALA A 117 -3.78 -10.43 -9.95
C ALA A 117 -2.28 -10.15 -9.79
N CYS A 118 -1.76 -10.32 -8.58
CA CYS A 118 -0.33 -10.25 -8.28
C CYS A 118 0.00 -11.21 -7.15
N GLY A 119 1.22 -11.69 -7.08
CA GLY A 119 1.71 -12.55 -6.00
C GLY A 119 1.97 -11.84 -4.68
N ASP A 120 1.55 -10.60 -4.52
CA ASP A 120 1.68 -9.80 -3.30
C ASP A 120 0.31 -9.44 -2.72
N SER A 121 0.18 -9.54 -1.40
CA SER A 121 -1.08 -9.28 -0.69
C SER A 121 -1.56 -7.83 -0.78
N HIS A 122 -0.64 -6.85 -0.95
CA HIS A 122 -1.00 -5.43 -1.08
C HIS A 122 -1.42 -5.02 -2.49
N THR A 123 -1.71 -5.97 -3.37
CA THR A 123 -2.35 -5.73 -4.68
C THR A 123 -3.65 -4.95 -4.56
N CYS A 124 -4.34 -5.08 -3.42
CA CYS A 124 -5.50 -4.27 -3.05
C CYS A 124 -5.28 -2.76 -3.16
N THR A 125 -4.04 -2.26 -3.14
CA THR A 125 -3.69 -0.86 -3.43
C THR A 125 -4.34 -0.36 -4.73
N LEU A 126 -4.40 -1.22 -5.75
CA LEU A 126 -4.91 -0.90 -7.07
C LEU A 126 -6.45 -0.76 -7.11
N GLY A 127 -7.13 -1.19 -6.06
CA GLY A 127 -8.55 -0.95 -5.86
C GLY A 127 -8.90 0.54 -5.66
N ALA A 128 -7.91 1.37 -5.37
CA ALA A 128 -8.05 2.84 -5.37
C ALA A 128 -8.54 3.42 -6.70
N PHE A 129 -8.38 2.66 -7.79
CA PHE A 129 -8.84 3.01 -9.13
C PHE A 129 -10.23 2.44 -9.48
N GLY A 130 -10.91 1.77 -8.56
CA GLY A 130 -12.14 1.04 -8.84
C GLY A 130 -11.90 -0.29 -9.56
N ALA A 131 -10.73 -0.87 -9.40
CA ALA A 131 -10.37 -2.18 -9.92
C ALA A 131 -10.56 -3.27 -8.85
N PHE A 132 -10.96 -4.48 -9.25
CA PHE A 132 -10.94 -5.64 -8.39
C PHE A 132 -9.55 -6.27 -8.41
N ALA A 133 -8.69 -5.85 -7.49
CA ALA A 133 -7.28 -6.18 -7.45
C ALA A 133 -6.97 -7.15 -6.30
N LEU A 134 -6.38 -8.30 -6.66
CA LEU A 134 -6.23 -9.46 -5.79
C LEU A 134 -4.77 -9.83 -5.54
N GLY A 135 -4.41 -9.96 -4.26
CA GLY A 135 -3.22 -10.68 -3.86
C GLY A 135 -3.48 -12.19 -3.88
N VAL A 136 -2.72 -12.92 -4.70
CA VAL A 136 -2.89 -14.37 -4.86
C VAL A 136 -1.57 -15.12 -4.61
N GLY A 137 -1.65 -16.42 -4.28
CA GLY A 137 -0.43 -17.23 -4.15
C GLY A 137 0.25 -17.48 -5.50
N SER A 138 1.54 -17.83 -5.48
CA SER A 138 2.36 -18.06 -6.69
C SER A 138 1.73 -19.04 -7.69
N THR A 139 1.09 -20.12 -7.18
CA THR A 139 0.40 -21.11 -8.03
C THR A 139 -0.82 -20.50 -8.74
N ALA A 140 -1.64 -19.72 -8.02
CA ALA A 140 -2.80 -19.06 -8.59
C ALA A 140 -2.37 -17.96 -9.58
N GLN A 141 -1.31 -17.22 -9.28
CA GLN A 141 -0.71 -16.27 -10.23
C GLN A 141 -0.26 -16.99 -11.51
N GLY A 142 0.40 -18.15 -11.38
CA GLY A 142 0.77 -19.01 -12.52
C GLY A 142 -0.47 -19.43 -13.32
N GLY A 143 -1.55 -19.84 -12.66
CA GLY A 143 -2.84 -20.16 -13.28
C GLY A 143 -3.42 -18.99 -14.08
N ALA A 144 -3.40 -17.77 -13.53
CA ALA A 144 -3.84 -16.56 -14.21
C ALA A 144 -2.98 -16.24 -15.45
N MET A 145 -1.67 -16.43 -15.36
CA MET A 145 -0.77 -16.24 -16.51
C MET A 145 -0.99 -17.28 -17.62
N LEU A 146 -1.26 -18.53 -17.23
CA LEU A 146 -1.47 -19.64 -18.16
C LEU A 146 -2.84 -19.60 -18.83
N ALA A 147 -3.91 -19.35 -18.06
CA ALA A 147 -5.30 -19.51 -18.51
C ALA A 147 -6.05 -18.18 -18.69
N GLY A 148 -5.51 -17.06 -18.26
CA GLY A 148 -6.20 -15.77 -18.27
C GLY A 148 -7.34 -15.66 -17.25
N CYS A 149 -7.54 -16.67 -16.40
CA CYS A 149 -8.65 -16.78 -15.47
C CYS A 149 -8.21 -17.33 -14.10
N LEU A 150 -9.04 -17.07 -13.09
CA LEU A 150 -8.93 -17.63 -11.75
C LEU A 150 -10.27 -18.21 -11.31
N VAL A 151 -10.25 -19.32 -10.59
CA VAL A 151 -11.43 -19.80 -9.84
C VAL A 151 -11.44 -19.07 -8.49
N LEU A 152 -12.47 -18.27 -8.27
CA LEU A 152 -12.63 -17.45 -7.08
C LEU A 152 -13.99 -17.73 -6.43
N GLN A 153 -14.01 -17.79 -5.10
CA GLN A 153 -15.24 -17.67 -4.35
C GLN A 153 -15.67 -16.20 -4.36
N ARG A 154 -16.94 -15.93 -4.65
CA ARG A 154 -17.46 -14.56 -4.64
C ARG A 154 -17.41 -14.00 -3.22
N PRO A 155 -16.66 -12.94 -2.94
CA PRO A 155 -16.67 -12.28 -1.65
C PRO A 155 -17.98 -11.52 -1.43
N LYS A 156 -18.33 -11.32 -0.17
CA LYS A 156 -19.37 -10.38 0.27
C LYS A 156 -18.88 -8.94 0.07
N VAL A 157 -19.81 -7.99 0.08
CA VAL A 157 -19.48 -6.56 -0.06
C VAL A 157 -19.85 -5.83 1.22
N MET A 158 -18.87 -5.14 1.81
CA MET A 158 -19.08 -4.24 2.93
C MET A 158 -18.88 -2.80 2.48
N ARG A 159 -19.92 -1.97 2.61
CA ARG A 159 -19.79 -0.54 2.40
C ARG A 159 -19.21 0.13 3.63
N VAL A 160 -18.10 0.84 3.43
CA VAL A 160 -17.48 1.68 4.46
C VAL A 160 -17.71 3.14 4.08
N ASN A 161 -18.75 3.73 4.64
CA ASN A 161 -19.12 5.12 4.40
C ASN A 161 -18.35 6.03 5.36
N VAL A 162 -17.52 6.94 4.83
CA VAL A 162 -16.69 7.84 5.63
C VAL A 162 -17.18 9.27 5.46
N THR A 163 -17.59 9.89 6.58
CA THR A 163 -18.08 11.27 6.65
C THR A 163 -17.08 12.18 7.33
N GLY A 164 -17.20 13.48 7.12
CA GLY A 164 -16.28 14.47 7.68
C GLY A 164 -15.05 14.72 6.80
N ARG A 165 -14.00 15.28 7.38
CA ARG A 165 -12.76 15.65 6.67
C ARG A 165 -11.52 15.36 7.48
N LEU A 166 -10.44 15.00 6.80
CA LEU A 166 -9.11 14.92 7.41
C LEU A 166 -8.61 16.33 7.74
N HIS A 167 -8.23 16.55 8.98
CA HIS A 167 -7.68 17.81 9.48
C HIS A 167 -6.78 17.57 10.71
N GLY A 168 -6.21 18.61 11.29
CA GLY A 168 -5.42 18.51 12.53
C GLY A 168 -4.20 17.59 12.43
N GLY A 169 -3.60 17.46 11.23
CA GLY A 169 -2.45 16.59 10.98
C GLY A 169 -2.82 15.11 10.75
N ALA A 170 -4.09 14.74 10.79
CA ALA A 170 -4.55 13.40 10.40
C ALA A 170 -4.45 13.21 8.87
N THR A 171 -4.08 12.02 8.46
CA THR A 171 -3.82 11.63 7.07
C THR A 171 -4.62 10.39 6.66
N ALA A 172 -4.58 10.01 5.40
CA ALA A 172 -5.18 8.76 4.94
C ALA A 172 -4.60 7.51 5.63
N LYS A 173 -3.36 7.58 6.14
CA LYS A 173 -2.79 6.52 6.99
C LYS A 173 -3.54 6.39 8.31
N ASP A 174 -3.87 7.50 8.93
CA ASP A 174 -4.61 7.52 10.19
C ASP A 174 -6.05 7.04 9.96
N LEU A 175 -6.67 7.43 8.84
CA LEU A 175 -7.96 6.90 8.41
C LEU A 175 -7.91 5.39 8.23
N ALA A 176 -6.91 4.85 7.55
CA ALA A 176 -6.76 3.41 7.35
C ALA A 176 -6.60 2.65 8.68
N LEU A 177 -5.76 3.15 9.59
CA LEU A 177 -5.61 2.59 10.94
C LEU A 177 -6.91 2.65 11.73
N HIS A 178 -7.67 3.74 11.61
CA HIS A 178 -8.95 3.92 12.27
C HIS A 178 -10.03 2.95 11.75
N VAL A 179 -10.12 2.77 10.41
CA VAL A 179 -11.00 1.78 9.79
C VAL A 179 -10.69 0.38 10.32
N ILE A 180 -9.40 -0.01 10.35
CA ILE A 180 -8.99 -1.33 10.83
C ILE A 180 -9.30 -1.50 12.33
N ALA A 181 -9.05 -0.47 13.14
CA ALA A 181 -9.37 -0.51 14.57
C ALA A 181 -10.88 -0.62 14.82
N THR A 182 -11.70 0.03 13.99
CA THR A 182 -13.17 0.00 14.09
C THR A 182 -13.73 -1.36 13.67
N LEU A 183 -13.24 -1.93 12.57
CA LEU A 183 -13.63 -3.26 12.09
C LEU A 183 -13.09 -4.40 12.98
N GLY A 184 -11.95 -4.18 13.60
CA GLY A 184 -11.13 -5.21 14.23
C GLY A 184 -10.23 -5.93 13.23
N PHE A 185 -9.17 -6.56 13.72
CA PHE A 185 -8.10 -7.19 12.94
C PHE A 185 -8.55 -8.23 11.89
N LYS A 186 -9.74 -8.78 11.96
CA LYS A 186 -10.31 -9.74 10.99
C LYS A 186 -11.73 -9.39 10.56
N GLY A 187 -12.19 -8.19 10.88
CA GLY A 187 -13.57 -7.78 10.65
C GLY A 187 -13.96 -7.70 9.17
N GLY A 188 -12.98 -7.56 8.28
CA GLY A 188 -13.17 -7.57 6.83
C GLY A 188 -13.04 -8.95 6.18
N THR A 189 -12.86 -10.04 6.94
CA THR A 189 -12.64 -11.39 6.39
C THR A 189 -13.82 -11.84 5.53
N GLY A 190 -13.53 -12.19 4.27
CA GLY A 190 -14.54 -12.61 3.29
C GLY A 190 -15.27 -11.46 2.61
N TYR A 191 -14.90 -10.21 2.90
CA TYR A 191 -15.48 -9.03 2.28
C TYR A 191 -14.53 -8.34 1.30
N VAL A 192 -15.11 -7.68 0.31
CA VAL A 192 -14.55 -6.51 -0.36
C VAL A 192 -15.00 -5.29 0.42
N LEU A 193 -14.10 -4.39 0.78
CA LEU A 193 -14.43 -3.09 1.38
C LEU A 193 -14.66 -2.08 0.27
N GLU A 194 -15.89 -1.64 0.07
CA GLU A 194 -16.23 -0.58 -0.89
C GLU A 194 -16.33 0.74 -0.14
N TYR A 195 -15.30 1.57 -0.31
CA TYR A 195 -15.22 2.86 0.36
C TYR A 195 -16.13 3.89 -0.30
N ALA A 196 -16.86 4.64 0.50
CA ALA A 196 -17.81 5.64 0.04
C ALA A 196 -17.84 6.85 0.99
N GLY A 197 -18.57 7.90 0.61
CA GLY A 197 -18.75 9.10 1.41
C GLY A 197 -17.90 10.28 0.95
N GLU A 198 -18.25 11.45 1.50
CA GLU A 198 -17.62 12.71 1.09
C GLU A 198 -16.13 12.79 1.42
N ALA A 199 -15.74 12.16 2.53
CA ALA A 199 -14.33 12.08 2.91
C ALA A 199 -13.50 11.31 1.88
N ILE A 200 -14.04 10.20 1.33
CA ILE A 200 -13.36 9.39 0.31
C ILE A 200 -13.26 10.14 -1.03
N ALA A 201 -14.34 10.84 -1.41
CA ALA A 201 -14.34 11.66 -2.63
C ALA A 201 -13.30 12.79 -2.57
N ALA A 202 -13.03 13.32 -1.38
CA ALA A 202 -12.05 14.39 -1.17
C ALA A 202 -10.59 13.90 -1.20
N LEU A 203 -10.33 12.61 -1.08
CA LEU A 203 -8.97 12.05 -1.09
C LEU A 203 -8.32 12.16 -2.48
N SER A 204 -7.04 12.51 -2.49
CA SER A 204 -6.17 12.36 -3.66
C SER A 204 -5.96 10.87 -4.00
N MET A 205 -5.45 10.57 -5.20
CA MET A 205 -5.16 9.18 -5.57
C MET A 205 -4.10 8.52 -4.66
N ASP A 206 -3.09 9.27 -4.22
CA ASP A 206 -2.07 8.77 -3.28
C ASP A 206 -2.71 8.34 -1.95
N GLU A 207 -3.65 9.13 -1.44
CA GLU A 207 -4.41 8.83 -0.22
C GLU A 207 -5.36 7.65 -0.39
N ARG A 208 -6.08 7.55 -1.53
CA ARG A 208 -6.91 6.38 -1.84
C ARG A 208 -6.09 5.10 -1.94
N MET A 209 -4.88 5.18 -2.55
CA MET A 209 -3.96 4.06 -2.60
C MET A 209 -3.47 3.65 -1.20
N THR A 210 -3.21 4.59 -0.30
CA THR A 210 -2.87 4.29 1.11
C THR A 210 -4.02 3.57 1.82
N LEU A 211 -5.26 4.05 1.66
CA LEU A 211 -6.44 3.44 2.27
C LEU A 211 -6.69 2.02 1.75
N CYS A 212 -6.73 1.84 0.42
CA CYS A 212 -6.93 0.53 -0.20
C CYS A 212 -5.78 -0.44 0.10
N ASN A 213 -4.53 0.03 0.15
CA ASN A 213 -3.36 -0.77 0.52
C ASN A 213 -3.56 -1.48 1.87
N MET A 214 -4.17 -0.81 2.83
CA MET A 214 -4.34 -1.34 4.17
C MET A 214 -5.63 -2.16 4.36
N ALA A 215 -6.49 -2.31 3.36
CA ALA A 215 -7.71 -3.11 3.46
C ALA A 215 -7.42 -4.58 3.81
N ILE A 216 -6.35 -5.16 3.27
CA ILE A 216 -5.92 -6.52 3.59
C ILE A 216 -5.57 -6.70 5.07
N GLU A 217 -5.16 -5.64 5.75
CA GLU A 217 -4.82 -5.67 7.18
C GLU A 217 -6.07 -5.77 8.07
N ALA A 218 -7.25 -5.40 7.57
CA ALA A 218 -8.53 -5.73 8.18
C ALA A 218 -9.01 -7.17 7.87
N GLY A 219 -8.23 -7.94 7.11
CA GLY A 219 -8.60 -9.28 6.64
C GLY A 219 -9.45 -9.28 5.37
N ALA A 220 -9.71 -8.13 4.76
CA ALA A 220 -10.52 -8.01 3.55
C ALA A 220 -9.82 -8.63 2.33
N THR A 221 -10.60 -9.08 1.36
CA THR A 221 -10.10 -9.55 0.06
C THR A 221 -9.42 -8.43 -0.71
N THR A 222 -10.03 -7.26 -0.72
CA THR A 222 -9.52 -6.01 -1.31
C THR A 222 -10.28 -4.81 -0.76
N GLY A 223 -9.76 -3.59 -1.00
CA GLY A 223 -10.50 -2.33 -0.82
C GLY A 223 -10.69 -1.67 -2.17
N MET A 224 -11.83 -1.05 -2.41
CA MET A 224 -12.16 -0.37 -3.66
C MET A 224 -12.69 1.04 -3.39
N CYS A 225 -12.18 2.03 -4.15
CA CYS A 225 -12.75 3.37 -4.20
C CYS A 225 -13.47 3.56 -5.54
N PRO A 226 -14.64 4.24 -5.57
CA PRO A 226 -15.31 4.55 -6.83
C PRO A 226 -14.42 5.47 -7.68
N PRO A 227 -14.24 5.17 -8.98
CA PRO A 227 -13.50 6.04 -9.87
C PRO A 227 -14.27 7.34 -10.16
N ASP A 228 -13.54 8.44 -10.16
CA ASP A 228 -14.08 9.79 -10.40
C ASP A 228 -13.07 10.64 -11.17
N GLU A 229 -13.30 11.95 -11.28
CA GLU A 229 -12.41 12.88 -11.98
C GLU A 229 -10.98 12.90 -11.42
N THR A 230 -10.81 12.64 -10.11
CA THR A 230 -9.49 12.51 -9.49
C THR A 230 -8.75 11.31 -10.07
N THR A 231 -9.45 10.16 -10.23
CA THR A 231 -8.92 8.95 -10.85
C THR A 231 -8.59 9.18 -12.33
N PHE A 232 -9.49 9.80 -13.07
CA PHE A 232 -9.31 10.01 -14.52
C PHE A 232 -8.16 11.00 -14.78
N SER A 233 -8.07 12.06 -13.99
CA SER A 233 -6.97 13.03 -14.07
C SER A 233 -5.61 12.38 -13.75
N TYR A 234 -5.56 11.48 -12.77
CA TYR A 234 -4.34 10.74 -12.44
C TYR A 234 -3.86 9.85 -13.59
N LEU A 235 -4.78 9.19 -14.29
CA LEU A 235 -4.46 8.28 -15.40
C LEU A 235 -4.13 9.01 -16.70
N ARG A 236 -4.61 10.23 -16.89
CA ARG A 236 -4.39 11.02 -18.10
C ARG A 236 -2.90 11.24 -18.35
N GLY A 237 -2.44 10.89 -19.55
CA GLY A 237 -1.05 11.07 -19.98
C GLY A 237 -0.06 10.07 -19.40
N ARG A 238 -0.53 9.01 -18.71
CA ARG A 238 0.35 7.91 -18.29
C ARG A 238 0.81 7.10 -19.51
N GLU A 239 2.00 6.51 -19.39
CA GLU A 239 2.71 5.83 -20.48
C GLU A 239 1.85 4.77 -21.22
N HIS A 240 1.07 3.97 -20.48
CA HIS A 240 0.23 2.90 -21.04
C HIS A 240 -1.24 3.30 -21.15
N GLN A 241 -1.54 4.60 -21.14
CA GLN A 241 -2.87 5.11 -21.43
C GLN A 241 -2.92 5.73 -22.83
N PRO A 242 -4.03 5.57 -23.56
CA PRO A 242 -4.20 6.26 -24.82
C PRO A 242 -4.33 7.76 -24.63
N THR A 243 -4.23 8.54 -25.69
CA THR A 243 -4.38 9.99 -25.68
C THR A 243 -5.58 10.43 -26.54
N GLY A 244 -6.02 11.68 -26.36
CA GLY A 244 -7.12 12.27 -27.13
C GLY A 244 -8.43 11.49 -27.00
N ASP A 245 -9.19 11.38 -28.09
CA ASP A 245 -10.53 10.78 -28.11
C ASP A 245 -10.57 9.34 -27.60
N ALA A 246 -9.50 8.58 -27.79
CA ALA A 246 -9.41 7.22 -27.28
C ALA A 246 -9.34 7.16 -25.75
N PHE A 247 -8.71 8.15 -25.11
CA PHE A 247 -8.73 8.28 -23.65
C PHE A 247 -10.12 8.68 -23.16
N GLU A 248 -10.75 9.67 -23.81
CA GLU A 248 -12.11 10.11 -23.40
C GLU A 248 -13.13 8.97 -23.54
N ALA A 249 -13.04 8.16 -24.57
CA ALA A 249 -13.88 6.97 -24.72
C ALA A 249 -13.69 5.96 -23.56
N LYS A 250 -12.46 5.82 -23.03
CA LYS A 250 -12.20 5.02 -21.82
C LYS A 250 -12.86 5.67 -20.59
N VAL A 251 -12.74 6.99 -20.44
CA VAL A 251 -13.35 7.74 -19.32
C VAL A 251 -14.85 7.54 -19.29
N GLU A 252 -15.55 7.64 -20.43
CA GLU A 252 -17.00 7.38 -20.50
C GLU A 252 -17.37 5.97 -20.04
N ARG A 253 -16.56 4.97 -20.41
CA ARG A 253 -16.74 3.61 -19.91
C ARG A 253 -16.44 3.52 -18.40
N TRP A 254 -15.39 4.16 -17.92
CA TRP A 254 -15.00 4.12 -16.51
C TRP A 254 -16.05 4.73 -15.57
N ARG A 255 -16.76 5.77 -16.03
CA ARG A 255 -17.89 6.40 -15.30
C ARG A 255 -19.01 5.41 -14.98
N THR A 256 -19.13 4.32 -15.71
CA THR A 256 -20.16 3.29 -15.44
C THR A 256 -19.83 2.41 -14.23
N PHE A 257 -18.56 2.38 -13.80
CA PHE A 257 -18.10 1.61 -12.64
C PHE A 257 -18.23 2.41 -11.33
N THR A 258 -19.45 2.85 -11.03
CA THR A 258 -19.86 3.43 -9.76
C THR A 258 -21.05 2.65 -9.23
N ALA A 259 -21.23 2.58 -7.91
CA ALA A 259 -22.40 1.92 -7.33
C ALA A 259 -23.69 2.60 -7.79
N ASP A 260 -24.74 1.82 -8.04
CA ASP A 260 -26.06 2.35 -8.27
C ASP A 260 -26.62 2.97 -6.97
N PRO A 261 -27.51 3.99 -7.05
CA PRO A 261 -28.01 4.66 -5.83
C PRO A 261 -28.66 3.72 -4.81
N ASP A 262 -29.35 2.69 -5.31
CA ASP A 262 -30.09 1.71 -4.49
C ASP A 262 -29.34 0.37 -4.38
N ALA A 263 -28.02 0.36 -4.55
CA ALA A 263 -27.20 -0.83 -4.40
C ALA A 263 -27.32 -1.41 -2.97
N ALA A 264 -27.51 -2.71 -2.87
CA ALA A 264 -27.54 -3.42 -1.59
C ALA A 264 -26.15 -3.95 -1.22
N TYR A 265 -25.84 -3.96 0.06
CA TYR A 265 -24.58 -4.44 0.60
C TYR A 265 -24.82 -5.51 1.66
N ASP A 266 -23.90 -6.47 1.79
CA ASP A 266 -23.99 -7.51 2.83
C ASP A 266 -23.75 -6.94 4.23
N ALA A 267 -23.01 -5.84 4.33
CA ALA A 267 -22.79 -5.06 5.55
C ALA A 267 -22.52 -3.60 5.22
N GLU A 268 -22.89 -2.71 6.13
CA GLU A 268 -22.57 -1.28 6.01
C GLU A 268 -22.10 -0.74 7.36
N ILE A 269 -21.07 0.11 7.32
CA ILE A 269 -20.61 0.89 8.48
C ILE A 269 -20.45 2.35 8.08
N THR A 270 -20.68 3.24 9.02
CA THR A 270 -20.40 4.66 8.84
C THR A 270 -19.37 5.08 9.87
N ILE A 271 -18.34 5.79 9.43
CA ILE A 271 -17.22 6.29 10.23
C ILE A 271 -17.17 7.81 10.05
N ASP A 272 -17.31 8.53 11.14
CA ASP A 272 -17.11 9.98 11.20
C ASP A 272 -15.65 10.27 11.59
N ILE A 273 -14.96 11.09 10.78
CA ILE A 273 -13.54 11.39 10.97
C ILE A 273 -13.26 12.84 11.39
N ASP A 274 -14.26 13.64 11.70
CA ASP A 274 -14.05 15.03 12.14
C ASP A 274 -13.23 15.15 13.44
N ALA A 275 -13.28 14.13 14.28
CA ALA A 275 -12.46 14.05 15.50
C ALA A 275 -11.18 13.21 15.34
N LEU A 276 -10.88 12.74 14.14
CA LEU A 276 -9.70 11.89 13.90
C LEU A 276 -8.41 12.69 14.11
N ARG A 277 -7.52 12.13 14.90
CA ARG A 277 -6.18 12.67 15.18
C ARG A 277 -5.12 11.71 14.66
N PRO A 278 -3.85 12.15 14.51
CA PRO A 278 -2.77 11.25 14.15
C PRO A 278 -2.72 10.02 15.06
N LEU A 279 -2.69 8.84 14.45
CA LEU A 279 -2.68 7.55 15.14
C LEU A 279 -1.29 6.91 15.11
N VAL A 280 -1.05 6.05 16.10
CA VAL A 280 0.10 5.14 16.10
C VAL A 280 -0.33 3.77 16.61
N SER A 281 0.19 2.71 15.99
CA SER A 281 -0.05 1.37 16.52
C SER A 281 0.82 1.13 17.77
N TRP A 282 0.21 0.65 18.84
CA TRP A 282 0.91 0.29 20.09
C TRP A 282 1.24 -1.21 20.16
N GLY A 283 0.51 -2.06 19.44
CA GLY A 283 0.60 -3.51 19.52
C GLY A 283 1.23 -4.16 18.27
N THR A 284 0.81 -5.39 17.99
CA THR A 284 1.40 -6.28 16.98
C THR A 284 0.57 -6.39 15.69
N ASN A 285 -0.47 -5.59 15.56
CA ASN A 285 -1.29 -5.47 14.34
C ASN A 285 -1.81 -4.04 14.18
N PRO A 286 -2.20 -3.61 12.97
CA PRO A 286 -2.67 -2.26 12.71
C PRO A 286 -3.96 -1.86 13.45
N GLY A 287 -4.81 -2.85 13.83
CA GLY A 287 -6.03 -2.60 14.61
C GLY A 287 -5.73 -2.19 16.07
N GLU A 288 -4.54 -2.46 16.55
CA GLU A 288 -4.06 -2.05 17.88
C GLU A 288 -3.45 -0.65 17.80
N SER A 289 -4.25 0.34 17.38
CA SER A 289 -3.86 1.74 17.19
C SER A 289 -4.69 2.67 18.08
N VAL A 290 -4.06 3.73 18.56
CA VAL A 290 -4.68 4.80 19.34
C VAL A 290 -4.08 6.16 18.92
N PRO A 291 -4.69 7.30 19.29
CA PRO A 291 -4.08 8.61 19.08
C PRO A 291 -2.66 8.69 19.68
N ILE A 292 -1.75 9.38 18.98
CA ILE A 292 -0.34 9.50 19.36
C ILE A 292 -0.12 10.06 20.77
N ASP A 293 -1.06 10.88 21.25
CA ASP A 293 -1.09 11.44 22.60
C ASP A 293 -1.84 10.55 23.62
N GLY A 294 -2.25 9.35 23.19
CA GLY A 294 -2.95 8.37 24.02
C GLY A 294 -2.04 7.49 24.86
N VAL A 295 -2.66 6.51 25.47
CA VAL A 295 -2.01 5.51 26.31
C VAL A 295 -2.31 4.10 25.82
N VAL A 296 -1.48 3.13 26.16
CA VAL A 296 -1.75 1.70 25.93
C VAL A 296 -3.04 1.32 26.64
N PRO A 297 -4.04 0.75 25.94
CA PRO A 297 -5.36 0.45 26.51
C PRO A 297 -5.31 -0.56 27.66
N ALA A 298 -6.20 -0.40 28.66
CA ALA A 298 -6.32 -1.33 29.78
C ALA A 298 -6.72 -2.76 29.35
N GLY A 299 -7.50 -2.87 28.24
CA GLY A 299 -7.93 -4.15 27.66
C GLY A 299 -6.96 -4.74 26.63
N ALA A 300 -5.71 -4.23 26.57
CA ALA A 300 -4.69 -4.70 25.63
C ALA A 300 -4.40 -6.21 25.80
N SER A 301 -4.17 -6.91 24.68
CA SER A 301 -3.86 -8.33 24.71
C SER A 301 -2.51 -8.58 25.39
N ARG A 302 -2.43 -9.57 26.26
CA ARG A 302 -1.17 -9.92 26.94
C ARG A 302 -0.06 -10.27 25.95
N ALA A 303 -0.39 -10.96 24.88
CA ALA A 303 0.58 -11.35 23.84
C ALA A 303 1.21 -10.13 23.16
N SER A 304 0.41 -9.10 22.80
CA SER A 304 0.92 -7.84 22.23
C SER A 304 1.75 -7.05 23.25
N LEU A 305 1.29 -6.98 24.49
CA LEU A 305 2.03 -6.31 25.56
C LEU A 305 3.42 -6.92 25.79
N ASP A 306 3.47 -8.24 25.92
CA ASP A 306 4.73 -8.97 26.16
C ASP A 306 5.71 -8.79 24.99
N TYR A 307 5.22 -8.92 23.74
CA TYR A 307 6.06 -8.74 22.57
C TYR A 307 6.57 -7.31 22.44
N MET A 308 5.70 -6.32 22.59
CA MET A 308 6.06 -4.91 22.47
C MET A 308 6.81 -4.37 23.71
N GLY A 309 6.86 -5.15 24.81
CA GLY A 309 7.46 -4.73 26.07
C GLY A 309 6.76 -3.52 26.65
N LEU A 310 5.42 -3.57 26.74
CA LEU A 310 4.58 -2.49 27.19
C LEU A 310 3.67 -2.96 28.35
N GLU A 311 3.22 -2.00 29.15
CA GLU A 311 2.20 -2.21 30.16
C GLU A 311 0.99 -1.30 29.88
N PRO A 312 -0.23 -1.70 30.28
CA PRO A 312 -1.39 -0.84 30.18
C PRO A 312 -1.19 0.50 30.88
N GLY A 313 -1.71 1.58 30.30
CA GLY A 313 -1.58 2.95 30.83
C GLY A 313 -0.29 3.67 30.48
N VAL A 314 0.68 3.02 29.85
CA VAL A 314 1.91 3.69 29.37
C VAL A 314 1.55 4.70 28.29
N ALA A 315 1.98 5.95 28.45
CA ALA A 315 1.80 7.01 27.47
C ALA A 315 2.68 6.74 26.24
N LEU A 316 2.11 6.77 25.04
CA LEU A 316 2.88 6.45 23.83
C LEU A 316 4.00 7.45 23.57
N ARG A 317 3.78 8.72 23.85
CA ARG A 317 4.81 9.79 23.78
C ARG A 317 6.01 9.59 24.73
N SER A 318 5.94 8.69 25.70
CA SER A 318 7.08 8.34 26.55
C SER A 318 7.98 7.25 25.96
N LEU A 319 7.57 6.61 24.86
CA LEU A 319 8.29 5.47 24.27
C LEU A 319 9.44 5.96 23.40
N ALA A 320 10.67 5.75 23.86
CA ALA A 320 11.87 5.94 23.04
C ALA A 320 11.86 4.98 21.85
N ILE A 321 12.44 5.41 20.74
CA ILE A 321 12.64 4.62 19.54
C ILE A 321 14.11 4.47 19.21
N ASP A 322 14.50 3.38 18.58
CA ASP A 322 15.87 3.10 18.15
C ASP A 322 16.07 3.36 16.65
N GLN A 323 14.98 3.38 15.86
CA GLN A 323 15.02 3.59 14.42
C GLN A 323 13.73 4.19 13.90
N ALA A 324 13.80 4.93 12.79
CA ALA A 324 12.66 5.40 12.02
C ALA A 324 12.76 4.96 10.56
N PHE A 325 11.61 4.61 9.95
CA PHE A 325 11.55 4.22 8.55
C PHE A 325 10.39 4.88 7.83
N ILE A 326 10.69 5.63 6.75
CA ILE A 326 9.72 6.23 5.83
C ILE A 326 9.83 5.52 4.49
N GLY A 327 8.76 4.83 4.07
CA GLY A 327 8.79 4.01 2.87
C GLY A 327 7.63 3.01 2.79
N SER A 328 7.82 1.93 2.00
CA SER A 328 6.83 0.88 1.74
C SER A 328 5.77 1.25 0.69
N CYS A 329 5.06 0.25 0.15
CA CYS A 329 3.98 0.47 -0.80
C CYS A 329 2.84 1.34 -0.27
N THR A 330 2.71 1.46 1.04
CA THR A 330 1.68 2.27 1.69
C THR A 330 1.99 3.76 1.57
N ASN A 331 3.20 4.18 1.97
CA ASN A 331 3.58 5.59 2.10
C ASN A 331 5.02 5.84 1.64
N SER A 332 5.25 5.82 0.33
CA SER A 332 6.53 6.14 -0.31
C SER A 332 6.37 6.90 -1.61
N ARG A 333 5.18 7.48 -1.84
CA ARG A 333 4.89 8.33 -2.99
C ARG A 333 5.43 9.73 -2.77
N LEU A 334 5.41 10.55 -3.81
CA LEU A 334 6.00 11.90 -3.74
C LEU A 334 5.32 12.78 -2.68
N SER A 335 3.99 12.67 -2.53
CA SER A 335 3.23 13.36 -1.49
C SER A 335 3.65 12.96 -0.07
N ASP A 336 3.91 11.67 0.16
CA ASP A 336 4.40 11.16 1.44
C ASP A 336 5.79 11.69 1.78
N LEU A 337 6.68 11.72 0.77
CA LEU A 337 8.04 12.25 0.93
C LEU A 337 8.04 13.75 1.20
N ARG A 338 7.16 14.53 0.53
CA ARG A 338 6.99 15.96 0.81
C ARG A 338 6.54 16.18 2.25
N ALA A 339 5.50 15.45 2.71
CA ALA A 339 5.01 15.57 4.09
C ALA A 339 6.09 15.27 5.14
N ALA A 340 6.93 14.27 4.90
CA ALA A 340 8.05 13.96 5.78
C ALA A 340 9.17 15.01 5.71
N ALA A 341 9.51 15.49 4.51
CA ALA A 341 10.54 16.51 4.31
C ALA A 341 10.16 17.85 4.95
N ASP A 342 8.88 18.23 4.89
CA ASP A 342 8.40 19.46 5.52
C ASP A 342 8.61 19.43 7.06
N VAL A 343 8.45 18.25 7.66
CA VAL A 343 8.74 18.05 9.08
C VAL A 343 10.25 18.10 9.37
N LEU A 344 11.07 17.51 8.50
CA LEU A 344 12.53 17.41 8.72
C LEU A 344 13.33 18.66 8.34
N ARG A 345 12.75 19.56 7.56
CA ARG A 345 13.43 20.77 7.06
C ARG A 345 14.00 21.60 8.20
N GLY A 346 15.33 21.84 8.18
CA GLY A 346 16.05 22.58 9.20
C GLY A 346 16.14 21.89 10.57
N ARG A 347 15.88 20.58 10.64
CA ARG A 347 15.98 19.77 11.86
C ARG A 347 16.94 18.61 11.66
N THR A 348 17.39 18.02 12.75
CA THR A 348 18.29 16.86 12.74
C THR A 348 17.60 15.68 13.43
N VAL A 349 17.67 14.50 12.81
CA VAL A 349 17.18 13.25 13.41
C VAL A 349 18.12 12.80 14.55
N THR A 350 17.55 12.24 15.60
CA THR A 350 18.30 11.77 16.75
C THR A 350 18.51 10.25 16.78
N VAL A 351 17.85 9.54 15.84
CA VAL A 351 17.94 8.09 15.68
C VAL A 351 18.22 7.75 14.20
N PRO A 352 18.83 6.58 13.91
CA PRO A 352 18.96 6.09 12.54
C PRO A 352 17.63 6.16 11.81
N THR A 353 17.59 6.91 10.72
CA THR A 353 16.37 7.16 9.95
C THR A 353 16.62 6.79 8.49
N ILE A 354 15.75 5.95 7.93
CA ILE A 354 15.85 5.48 6.55
C ILE A 354 14.64 6.00 5.77
N VAL A 355 14.91 6.58 4.59
CA VAL A 355 13.89 7.06 3.66
C VAL A 355 14.06 6.35 2.32
N THR A 356 13.01 5.63 1.91
CA THR A 356 13.02 4.83 0.68
C THR A 356 11.90 5.28 -0.25
N PRO A 357 12.20 5.87 -1.42
CA PRO A 357 11.18 6.24 -2.41
C PRO A 357 10.55 4.99 -3.05
N GLY A 358 9.27 5.09 -3.42
CA GLY A 358 8.48 3.95 -3.90
C GLY A 358 8.83 3.48 -5.31
N SER A 359 9.35 4.36 -6.15
CA SER A 359 9.80 4.04 -7.51
C SER A 359 10.98 4.91 -7.93
N GLN A 360 11.66 4.50 -9.00
CA GLN A 360 12.71 5.35 -9.60
C GLN A 360 12.17 6.67 -10.16
N ALA A 361 10.90 6.71 -10.57
CA ALA A 361 10.29 7.95 -11.01
C ALA A 361 9.97 8.88 -9.83
N VAL A 362 9.43 8.34 -8.73
CA VAL A 362 9.27 9.07 -7.46
C VAL A 362 10.62 9.58 -6.95
N LYS A 363 11.66 8.73 -6.97
CA LYS A 363 13.02 9.11 -6.57
C LYS A 363 13.51 10.32 -7.37
N ARG A 364 13.46 10.23 -8.70
CA ARG A 364 13.87 11.34 -9.56
C ARG A 364 13.02 12.62 -9.38
N ALA A 365 11.72 12.47 -9.09
CA ALA A 365 10.86 13.61 -8.81
C ALA A 365 11.25 14.28 -7.49
N ALA A 366 11.45 13.50 -6.42
CA ALA A 366 11.90 13.99 -5.13
C ALA A 366 13.29 14.70 -5.22
N GLU A 367 14.20 14.13 -5.99
CA GLU A 367 15.52 14.71 -6.22
C GLU A 367 15.46 16.05 -7.00
N ARG A 368 14.57 16.16 -8.00
CA ARG A 368 14.34 17.43 -8.69
C ARG A 368 13.75 18.52 -7.80
N GLU A 369 12.99 18.15 -6.78
CA GLU A 369 12.43 19.07 -5.78
C GLU A 369 13.38 19.36 -4.62
N GLY A 370 14.58 18.74 -4.60
CA GLY A 370 15.53 18.90 -3.50
C GLY A 370 15.12 18.21 -2.20
N LEU A 371 14.13 17.28 -2.22
CA LEU A 371 13.69 16.61 -1.00
C LEU A 371 14.78 15.69 -0.43
N HIS A 372 15.61 15.11 -1.30
CA HIS A 372 16.73 14.25 -0.87
C HIS A 372 17.77 15.04 -0.07
N ASP A 373 18.02 16.30 -0.42
CA ASP A 373 18.91 17.16 0.34
C ASP A 373 18.35 17.40 1.75
N VAL A 374 17.04 17.67 1.86
CA VAL A 374 16.38 17.84 3.17
C VAL A 374 16.56 16.61 4.04
N PHE A 375 16.40 15.40 3.49
CA PHE A 375 16.59 14.15 4.24
C PHE A 375 18.04 13.95 4.66
N GLN A 376 19.00 14.19 3.76
CA GLN A 376 20.42 14.03 4.03
C GLN A 376 20.94 15.08 5.02
N ASP A 377 20.55 16.34 4.87
CA ASP A 377 20.88 17.43 5.79
C ASP A 377 20.33 17.17 7.20
N ALA A 378 19.14 16.53 7.29
CA ALA A 378 18.59 16.08 8.56
C ALA A 378 19.35 14.87 9.16
N GLY A 379 20.26 14.23 8.43
CA GLY A 379 21.01 13.04 8.85
C GLY A 379 20.30 11.71 8.53
N ALA A 380 19.25 11.72 7.71
CA ALA A 380 18.57 10.50 7.29
C ALA A 380 19.26 9.87 6.06
N LEU A 381 19.17 8.54 5.95
CA LEU A 381 19.69 7.78 4.82
C LEU A 381 18.68 7.78 3.67
N TRP A 382 19.00 8.45 2.57
CA TRP A 382 18.26 8.38 1.31
C TRP A 382 18.71 7.16 0.51
N THR A 383 17.77 6.26 0.13
CA THR A 383 18.12 4.97 -0.45
C THR A 383 17.66 4.81 -1.90
N HIS A 384 17.90 3.62 -2.46
CA HIS A 384 17.30 3.17 -3.71
C HIS A 384 15.80 2.89 -3.53
N SER A 385 15.04 2.96 -4.63
CA SER A 385 13.62 2.63 -4.65
C SER A 385 13.42 1.13 -4.46
N SER A 386 12.73 0.76 -3.39
CA SER A 386 12.39 -0.63 -3.02
C SER A 386 11.38 -0.64 -1.87
N CYS A 387 11.00 -1.83 -1.40
CA CYS A 387 10.24 -1.96 -0.16
C CYS A 387 11.03 -1.62 1.11
N GLY A 388 12.34 -1.41 1.02
CA GLY A 388 13.21 -1.16 2.18
C GLY A 388 13.12 -2.29 3.22
N PRO A 389 13.25 -2.01 4.52
CA PRO A 389 13.21 -3.02 5.57
C PRO A 389 11.80 -3.58 5.85
N CYS A 390 10.76 -3.14 5.14
CA CYS A 390 9.35 -3.51 5.38
C CYS A 390 9.09 -5.02 5.49
N LEU A 391 9.82 -5.83 4.73
CA LEU A 391 9.70 -7.30 4.73
C LEU A 391 10.85 -8.01 5.48
N GLY A 392 11.77 -7.26 6.08
CA GLY A 392 12.96 -7.85 6.70
C GLY A 392 13.95 -8.48 5.69
N MET A 393 13.81 -8.16 4.41
CA MET A 393 14.63 -8.72 3.32
C MET A 393 15.62 -7.72 2.73
N SER A 394 15.73 -6.52 3.27
CA SER A 394 16.60 -5.46 2.78
C SER A 394 17.39 -4.82 3.92
N MET A 395 18.13 -3.73 3.64
CA MET A 395 18.87 -2.97 4.66
C MET A 395 17.93 -2.38 5.71
N GLY A 396 18.42 -2.19 6.95
CA GLY A 396 17.67 -1.56 8.04
C GLY A 396 16.82 -2.53 8.87
N VAL A 397 17.15 -3.82 8.84
CA VAL A 397 16.51 -4.85 9.68
C VAL A 397 16.79 -4.56 11.16
N LEU A 398 15.78 -4.71 12.00
CA LEU A 398 15.86 -4.44 13.44
C LEU A 398 16.56 -5.56 14.20
N ALA A 399 17.35 -5.18 15.18
CA ALA A 399 17.86 -6.10 16.20
C ALA A 399 16.72 -6.53 17.16
N PRO A 400 16.84 -7.69 17.82
CA PRO A 400 15.88 -8.10 18.86
C PRO A 400 15.71 -7.03 19.96
N GLY A 401 14.48 -6.69 20.27
CA GLY A 401 14.12 -5.66 21.24
C GLY A 401 14.16 -4.23 20.74
N ALA A 402 14.80 -3.94 19.60
CA ALA A 402 14.81 -2.61 19.02
C ALA A 402 13.41 -2.16 18.59
N ARG A 403 13.11 -0.89 18.82
CA ARG A 403 11.82 -0.24 18.57
C ARG A 403 11.92 0.70 17.38
N CYS A 404 11.08 0.49 16.38
CA CYS A 404 11.01 1.33 15.17
C CYS A 404 9.63 1.96 15.03
N VAL A 405 9.59 3.23 14.65
CA VAL A 405 8.37 3.85 14.10
C VAL A 405 8.47 3.84 12.59
N SER A 406 7.38 3.47 11.90
CA SER A 406 7.43 3.21 10.47
C SER A 406 6.14 3.57 9.75
N SER A 407 6.25 4.06 8.51
CA SER A 407 5.12 4.28 7.61
C SER A 407 4.68 3.03 6.84
N THR A 408 5.22 1.86 7.17
CA THR A 408 4.83 0.57 6.58
C THR A 408 3.38 0.17 6.93
N ASN A 409 2.93 -0.95 6.40
CA ASN A 409 1.54 -1.43 6.55
C ASN A 409 1.38 -2.53 7.61
N ARG A 410 2.45 -3.26 7.97
CA ARG A 410 2.41 -4.42 8.86
C ARG A 410 3.44 -4.33 9.97
N ASN A 411 3.05 -4.78 11.15
CA ASN A 411 3.91 -4.79 12.35
C ASN A 411 3.78 -6.07 13.19
N PHE A 412 3.39 -7.18 12.58
CA PHE A 412 3.36 -8.46 13.29
C PHE A 412 4.78 -8.88 13.75
N PRO A 413 4.87 -9.74 14.78
CA PRO A 413 6.16 -10.19 15.32
C PRO A 413 7.14 -10.66 14.26
N GLY A 414 8.34 -10.08 14.27
CA GLY A 414 9.41 -10.42 13.34
C GLY A 414 9.35 -9.76 11.96
N ARG A 415 8.36 -8.93 11.66
CA ARG A 415 8.16 -8.33 10.32
C ARG A 415 9.37 -7.57 9.79
N MET A 416 10.00 -6.73 10.60
CA MET A 416 11.18 -5.95 10.23
C MET A 416 12.47 -6.48 10.90
N GLY A 417 12.47 -7.73 11.33
CA GLY A 417 13.59 -8.39 12.00
C GLY A 417 13.10 -9.19 13.21
N ALA A 418 13.74 -10.33 13.48
CA ALA A 418 13.36 -11.20 14.59
C ALA A 418 13.44 -10.46 15.93
N GLY A 419 12.31 -10.39 16.66
CA GLY A 419 12.19 -9.69 17.94
C GLY A 419 12.14 -8.15 17.82
N GLY A 420 12.14 -7.59 16.62
CA GLY A 420 11.96 -6.15 16.39
C GLY A 420 10.54 -5.70 16.69
N ARG A 421 10.38 -4.52 17.29
CA ARG A 421 9.11 -3.91 17.71
C ARG A 421 8.78 -2.75 16.78
N VAL A 422 7.65 -2.81 16.07
CA VAL A 422 7.30 -1.82 15.06
C VAL A 422 6.01 -1.11 15.41
N HIS A 423 6.04 0.23 15.39
CA HIS A 423 4.88 1.10 15.49
C HIS A 423 4.55 1.68 14.12
N LEU A 424 3.32 1.55 13.67
CA LEU A 424 2.85 2.11 12.40
C LEU A 424 2.33 3.52 12.62
N ALA A 425 2.73 4.45 11.76
CA ALA A 425 2.27 5.83 11.78
C ALA A 425 2.35 6.48 10.39
N SER A 426 1.80 7.68 10.23
CA SER A 426 1.94 8.48 9.01
C SER A 426 3.38 8.97 8.79
N PRO A 427 3.81 9.27 7.55
CA PRO A 427 5.16 9.77 7.27
C PRO A 427 5.56 10.99 8.11
N ALA A 428 4.64 11.92 8.34
CA ALA A 428 4.89 13.11 9.16
C ALA A 428 5.13 12.76 10.63
N VAL A 429 4.36 11.82 11.19
CA VAL A 429 4.56 11.33 12.57
C VAL A 429 5.86 10.56 12.69
N VAL A 430 6.23 9.75 11.69
CA VAL A 430 7.53 9.05 11.66
C VAL A 430 8.68 10.06 11.64
N ALA A 431 8.60 11.09 10.80
CA ALA A 431 9.61 12.14 10.71
C ALA A 431 9.76 12.92 12.02
N ALA A 432 8.63 13.31 12.65
CA ALA A 432 8.65 13.97 13.94
C ALA A 432 9.26 13.10 15.06
N SER A 433 8.88 11.83 15.09
CA SER A 433 9.42 10.87 16.04
C SER A 433 10.93 10.68 15.87
N ALA A 434 11.44 10.71 14.63
CA ALA A 434 12.86 10.60 14.33
C ALA A 434 13.67 11.78 14.90
N VAL A 435 13.10 13.00 14.88
CA VAL A 435 13.69 14.18 15.48
C VAL A 435 13.63 14.12 17.01
N LEU A 436 12.50 13.69 17.57
CA LEU A 436 12.28 13.61 19.02
C LEU A 436 12.99 12.42 19.70
N GLY A 437 13.42 11.39 18.96
CA GLY A 437 13.98 10.15 19.52
C GLY A 437 12.96 9.30 20.28
N ARG A 438 11.69 9.62 20.17
CA ARG A 438 10.55 8.93 20.79
C ARG A 438 9.30 9.05 19.92
N LEU A 439 8.27 8.31 20.22
CA LEU A 439 6.99 8.53 19.55
C LEU A 439 6.49 9.96 19.81
N GLY A 440 6.12 10.66 18.74
CA GLY A 440 5.62 12.03 18.82
C GLY A 440 5.11 12.55 17.50
N SER A 441 4.44 13.67 17.50
CA SER A 441 3.80 14.28 16.33
C SER A 441 4.43 15.64 15.99
N PRO A 442 4.22 16.15 14.77
CA PRO A 442 4.81 17.41 14.32
C PRO A 442 4.50 18.63 15.19
N ASP A 443 3.35 18.64 15.86
CA ASP A 443 2.92 19.73 16.77
C ASP A 443 3.82 19.89 18.00
N GLU A 444 4.61 18.85 18.35
CA GLU A 444 5.57 18.89 19.44
C GLU A 444 6.92 19.51 19.04
N LEU A 445 7.13 19.71 17.74
CA LEU A 445 8.35 20.33 17.23
C LEU A 445 8.16 21.85 17.22
N GLY A 446 9.04 22.59 17.89
CA GLY A 446 9.09 24.05 17.75
C GLY A 446 9.38 24.48 16.30
N ALA A 447 9.39 25.80 16.04
CA ALA A 447 9.80 26.33 14.73
C ALA A 447 11.19 25.79 14.34
N ALA A 448 11.40 25.49 13.05
CA ALA A 448 12.70 25.01 12.57
C ALA A 448 13.79 26.06 12.83
N VAL A 449 14.96 25.62 13.29
CA VAL A 449 16.12 26.48 13.47
C VAL A 449 16.56 26.96 12.08
N GLY A 450 16.21 28.20 11.71
CA GLY A 450 16.51 28.77 10.38
C GLY A 450 15.47 29.77 9.87
N GLU A 451 14.26 29.79 10.40
CA GLU A 451 13.33 30.90 10.20
C GLU A 451 13.70 32.10 11.08
N THR A 452 14.91 32.65 10.89
CA THR A 452 15.19 34.05 11.29
C THR A 452 14.42 34.91 10.31
N VAL A 453 13.28 35.40 10.75
CA VAL A 453 12.54 36.50 10.15
C VAL A 453 13.55 37.63 9.87
N ASN A 454 13.91 37.85 8.62
CA ASN A 454 14.45 39.13 8.20
C ASN A 454 13.28 40.13 8.30
N ALA A 455 13.29 40.91 9.38
CA ALA A 455 12.43 42.06 9.57
C ALA A 455 12.84 43.19 8.62
#